data_68dcc2e999d14534d9f93e655f2fca49
#
_entry.id   68dcc2e999d14534d9f93e655f2fca49
#
_cell.length_a   1.000
_cell.length_b   1.000
_cell.length_c   1.000
_cell.angle_alpha   90.00
_cell.angle_beta   90.00
_cell.angle_gamma   90.00
#
_symmetry.space_group_name_H-M   'P 1'
#
loop_
_entity.id
_entity.type
_entity.pdbx_description
1 polymer ?
#
loop_
_entity_poly.entity_id
_entity_poly.type
_entity_poly.pdbx_seq_one_letter_code
_entity_poly.pdbx_strand_id
1 'polypeptide(L)'
;MIIKVTVNDFTFVMPAFGGVSGDLEQVLTSLREYFKGQPFEIHGLYKETLERFKTYLPELTDFVPDRDNWDYVYLREKLATLSGRKYHGKKNHVNAFLKEYPDYVYEPITPANAQECIEYGQKWCERRAETDSSINCEYCAIKQALNNMEALKIKGGLIRINGQLEAFSFGEQINKETAVVHVEKADPNIRGLYTVINMLFAQNVFPDVTYLNREEDMGKEGLRTAKESYHPEFMVEKYNIVVK
;
A
#
# COMPACT_ATOMS: atom_id res chain seq x y z
N MET A 1 7.01 16.95 -11.77
CA MET A 1 6.48 17.33 -10.45
C MET A 1 7.38 16.72 -9.38
N ILE A 2 7.72 17.51 -8.34
CA ILE A 2 8.51 17.04 -7.19
C ILE A 2 7.61 17.20 -5.96
N ILE A 3 7.57 16.17 -5.12
CA ILE A 3 6.83 16.21 -3.85
C ILE A 3 7.85 16.38 -2.72
N LYS A 4 7.70 17.47 -1.97
CA LYS A 4 8.42 17.68 -0.72
C LYS A 4 7.57 17.19 0.44
N VAL A 5 8.16 16.38 1.29
CA VAL A 5 7.52 15.81 2.48
C VAL A 5 8.22 16.36 3.72
N THR A 6 7.45 16.78 4.72
CA THR A 6 7.98 17.18 6.03
C THR A 6 7.24 16.41 7.12
N VAL A 7 7.98 15.68 7.93
CA VAL A 7 7.46 14.91 9.07
C VAL A 7 8.31 15.22 10.29
N ASN A 8 7.71 15.75 11.35
CA ASN A 8 8.41 16.07 12.61
C ASN A 8 9.72 16.85 12.40
N ASP A 9 9.67 17.96 11.65
CA ASP A 9 10.81 18.82 11.28
C ASP A 9 11.85 18.19 10.33
N PHE A 10 11.72 16.93 9.98
CA PHE A 10 12.54 16.28 8.99
C PHE A 10 11.93 16.47 7.59
N THR A 11 12.72 16.96 6.64
CA THR A 11 12.28 17.24 5.28
C THR A 11 13.07 16.43 4.26
N PHE A 12 12.35 15.75 3.38
CA PHE A 12 12.92 15.04 2.24
C PHE A 12 12.08 15.29 0.98
N VAL A 13 12.60 14.90 -0.16
CA VAL A 13 11.84 14.92 -1.41
C VAL A 13 11.63 13.51 -1.95
N MET A 14 10.52 13.30 -2.63
CA MET A 14 10.28 12.06 -3.37
C MET A 14 10.87 12.17 -4.78
N PRO A 15 11.13 11.05 -5.47
CA PRO A 15 11.58 11.07 -6.86
C PRO A 15 10.65 11.90 -7.73
N ALA A 16 11.20 12.55 -8.76
CA ALA A 16 10.41 13.36 -9.68
C ALA A 16 9.43 12.50 -10.48
N PHE A 17 8.17 12.92 -10.53
CA PHE A 17 7.11 12.27 -11.28
C PHE A 17 6.90 12.94 -12.64
N GLY A 18 6.60 12.15 -13.67
CA GLY A 18 6.20 12.63 -15.00
C GLY A 18 7.34 13.19 -15.84
N GLY A 19 8.59 13.00 -15.45
CA GLY A 19 9.75 13.43 -16.23
C GLY A 19 10.07 12.45 -17.35
N VAL A 20 10.30 12.97 -18.54
CA VAL A 20 10.95 12.22 -19.61
C VAL A 20 12.42 11.99 -19.21
N SER A 21 13.00 10.92 -19.68
CA SER A 21 14.33 10.43 -19.29
C SER A 21 15.53 11.40 -19.46
N GLY A 22 15.31 12.64 -19.85
CA GLY A 22 16.33 13.65 -20.09
C GLY A 22 16.57 14.69 -18.98
N ASP A 23 15.65 14.80 -18.01
CA ASP A 23 15.62 15.98 -17.13
C ASP A 23 16.15 15.76 -15.71
N LEU A 24 16.84 14.65 -15.43
CA LEU A 24 17.34 14.38 -14.08
C LEU A 24 18.38 15.40 -13.63
N GLU A 25 19.27 15.81 -14.52
CA GLU A 25 20.28 16.85 -14.24
C GLU A 25 19.61 18.19 -13.90
N GLN A 26 18.62 18.59 -14.69
CA GLN A 26 17.83 19.80 -14.45
C GLN A 26 17.06 19.73 -13.13
N VAL A 27 16.48 18.56 -12.82
CA VAL A 27 15.79 18.32 -11.54
C VAL A 27 16.76 18.47 -10.36
N LEU A 28 17.95 17.88 -10.44
CA LEU A 28 18.96 17.99 -9.40
C LEU A 28 19.46 19.43 -9.23
N THR A 29 19.69 20.14 -10.34
CA THR A 29 20.06 21.55 -10.32
C THR A 29 19.00 22.38 -9.60
N SER A 30 17.73 22.23 -9.99
CA SER A 30 16.62 22.93 -9.36
C SER A 30 16.46 22.61 -7.87
N LEU A 31 16.72 21.36 -7.47
CA LEU A 31 16.69 20.96 -6.06
C LEU A 31 17.84 21.59 -5.28
N ARG A 32 19.06 21.59 -5.82
CA ARG A 32 20.22 22.25 -5.20
C ARG A 32 19.98 23.76 -5.00
N GLU A 33 19.40 24.42 -5.97
CA GLU A 33 18.98 25.84 -5.86
C GLU A 33 17.91 26.03 -4.77
N TYR A 34 16.89 25.18 -4.75
CA TYR A 34 15.82 25.24 -3.77
C TYR A 34 16.36 25.07 -2.33
N PHE A 35 17.25 24.12 -2.12
CA PHE A 35 17.90 23.88 -0.83
C PHE A 35 19.11 24.77 -0.57
N LYS A 36 19.37 25.77 -1.46
CA LYS A 36 20.46 26.76 -1.31
C LYS A 36 21.84 26.14 -1.08
N GLY A 37 22.13 25.05 -1.77
CA GLY A 37 23.39 24.30 -1.62
C GLY A 37 23.52 23.52 -0.30
N GLN A 38 22.47 23.45 0.52
CA GLN A 38 22.48 22.59 1.70
C GLN A 38 22.19 21.15 1.30
N PRO A 39 22.76 20.16 1.99
CA PRO A 39 22.43 18.75 1.77
C PRO A 39 20.93 18.49 1.94
N PHE A 40 20.39 17.60 1.12
CA PHE A 40 18.99 17.16 1.20
C PHE A 40 18.88 15.67 0.88
N GLU A 41 17.77 15.07 1.28
CA GLU A 41 17.53 13.65 1.07
C GLU A 41 16.45 13.43 0.00
N ILE A 42 16.65 12.37 -0.81
CA ILE A 42 15.62 11.85 -1.73
C ILE A 42 15.29 10.44 -1.26
N HIS A 43 14.01 10.21 -0.94
CA HIS A 43 13.52 8.94 -0.42
C HIS A 43 12.66 8.20 -1.43
N GLY A 44 12.69 6.86 -1.36
CA GLY A 44 11.81 6.01 -2.17
C GLY A 44 12.27 5.80 -3.62
N LEU A 45 13.58 5.88 -3.87
CA LEU A 45 14.15 5.58 -5.18
C LEU A 45 14.10 4.07 -5.46
N TYR A 46 13.54 3.69 -6.60
CA TYR A 46 13.68 2.33 -7.11
C TYR A 46 15.08 2.07 -7.65
N LYS A 47 15.49 0.82 -7.69
CA LYS A 47 16.83 0.41 -8.11
C LYS A 47 17.24 0.97 -9.48
N GLU A 48 16.37 0.92 -10.47
CA GLU A 48 16.61 1.45 -11.81
C GLU A 48 16.81 2.98 -11.77
N THR A 49 16.04 3.67 -10.95
CA THR A 49 16.17 5.12 -10.77
C THR A 49 17.48 5.46 -10.05
N LEU A 50 17.85 4.68 -9.03
CA LEU A 50 19.12 4.84 -8.33
C LEU A 50 20.32 4.71 -9.26
N GLU A 51 20.36 3.71 -10.15
CA GLU A 51 21.43 3.55 -11.13
C GLU A 51 21.54 4.75 -12.09
N ARG A 52 20.43 5.35 -12.44
CA ARG A 52 20.43 6.60 -13.21
C ARG A 52 20.98 7.77 -12.41
N PHE A 53 20.63 7.91 -11.13
CA PHE A 53 21.19 8.94 -10.26
C PHE A 53 22.71 8.84 -10.16
N LYS A 54 23.28 7.65 -10.06
CA LYS A 54 24.73 7.44 -10.05
C LYS A 54 25.44 7.99 -11.28
N THR A 55 24.78 8.03 -12.42
CA THR A 55 25.35 8.59 -13.66
C THR A 55 25.53 10.12 -13.57
N TYR A 56 24.60 10.81 -12.88
CA TYR A 56 24.63 12.28 -12.74
C TYR A 56 25.26 12.74 -11.42
N LEU A 57 25.45 11.84 -10.49
CA LEU A 57 26.06 12.05 -9.18
C LEU A 57 27.11 10.97 -8.93
N PRO A 58 28.25 11.00 -9.66
CA PRO A 58 29.29 9.97 -9.53
C PRO A 58 29.91 9.93 -8.13
N GLU A 59 29.81 11.04 -7.38
CA GLU A 59 30.20 11.12 -5.97
C GLU A 59 29.20 10.46 -5.01
N LEU A 60 28.04 10.00 -5.50
CA LEU A 60 27.02 9.37 -4.69
C LEU A 60 27.47 7.97 -4.27
N THR A 61 28.01 7.87 -3.08
CA THR A 61 28.43 6.61 -2.45
C THR A 61 27.44 6.14 -1.38
N ASP A 62 26.66 7.07 -0.86
CA ASP A 62 25.79 6.85 0.29
C ASP A 62 24.34 6.68 -0.17
N PHE A 63 23.97 5.46 -0.50
CA PHE A 63 22.57 5.05 -0.68
C PHE A 63 22.24 3.97 0.35
N VAL A 64 21.13 4.16 1.04
CA VAL A 64 20.69 3.29 2.13
C VAL A 64 19.46 2.54 1.68
N PRO A 65 19.46 1.18 1.72
CA PRO A 65 18.23 0.41 1.52
C PRO A 65 17.22 0.78 2.60
N ASP A 66 16.03 1.17 2.17
CA ASP A 66 14.91 1.51 3.06
C ASP A 66 13.97 0.33 3.21
N ARG A 67 14.43 -0.70 3.93
CA ARG A 67 13.71 -1.99 4.08
C ARG A 67 12.28 -1.83 4.60
N ASP A 68 12.05 -0.86 5.45
CA ASP A 68 10.75 -0.63 6.08
C ASP A 68 9.70 -0.13 5.09
N ASN A 69 10.16 0.46 3.99
CA ASN A 69 9.33 0.97 2.90
C ASN A 69 9.35 0.10 1.62
N TRP A 70 9.90 -1.11 1.66
CA TRP A 70 9.83 -2.03 0.53
C TRP A 70 8.44 -2.60 0.35
N ASP A 71 7.91 -2.59 -0.89
CA ASP A 71 6.58 -3.14 -1.18
C ASP A 71 6.63 -4.65 -1.34
N TYR A 72 5.59 -5.28 -0.83
CA TYR A 72 5.34 -6.71 -0.94
C TYR A 72 4.47 -7.02 -2.15
N VAL A 73 5.03 -7.74 -3.13
CA VAL A 73 4.32 -8.12 -4.35
C VAL A 73 4.03 -9.60 -4.38
N TYR A 74 2.79 -9.95 -4.67
CA TYR A 74 2.29 -11.33 -4.65
C TYR A 74 1.71 -11.71 -6.01
N LEU A 75 1.78 -12.99 -6.35
CA LEU A 75 0.95 -13.53 -7.42
C LEU A 75 -0.52 -13.45 -7.00
N ARG A 76 -1.33 -12.69 -7.75
CA ARG A 76 -2.76 -12.52 -7.48
C ARG A 76 -3.47 -13.87 -7.33
N GLU A 77 -3.19 -14.83 -8.22
CA GLU A 77 -3.79 -16.17 -8.18
C GLU A 77 -3.51 -16.90 -6.86
N LYS A 78 -2.32 -16.72 -6.28
CA LYS A 78 -1.98 -17.35 -5.00
C LYS A 78 -2.78 -16.77 -3.84
N LEU A 79 -2.99 -15.46 -3.84
CA LEU A 79 -3.86 -14.80 -2.85
C LEU A 79 -5.33 -15.18 -3.06
N ALA A 80 -5.79 -15.26 -4.30
CA ALA A 80 -7.16 -15.60 -4.66
C ALA A 80 -7.55 -17.05 -4.31
N THR A 81 -6.62 -17.99 -4.41
CA THR A 81 -6.90 -19.43 -4.21
C THR A 81 -6.37 -19.97 -2.90
N LEU A 82 -5.37 -19.32 -2.31
CA LEU A 82 -4.59 -19.80 -1.17
C LEU A 82 -4.10 -21.24 -1.40
N SER A 83 -3.72 -21.57 -2.64
CA SER A 83 -3.36 -22.92 -3.04
C SER A 83 -1.92 -23.27 -2.65
N GLY A 84 -1.72 -24.52 -2.21
CA GLY A 84 -0.42 -25.06 -1.84
C GLY A 84 -0.22 -25.16 -0.33
N ARG A 85 0.74 -26.03 0.05
CA ARG A 85 1.01 -26.37 1.46
C ARG A 85 1.35 -25.15 2.33
N LYS A 86 2.08 -24.19 1.76
CA LYS A 86 2.50 -22.96 2.47
C LYS A 86 1.32 -22.07 2.91
N TYR A 87 0.16 -22.18 2.24
CA TYR A 87 -1.05 -21.41 2.55
C TYR A 87 -2.03 -22.17 3.47
N HIS A 88 -1.69 -23.36 3.95
CA HIS A 88 -2.60 -24.17 4.75
C HIS A 88 -3.12 -23.42 6.00
N GLY A 89 -2.26 -22.67 6.68
CA GLY A 89 -2.66 -21.82 7.81
C GLY A 89 -3.69 -20.74 7.41
N LYS A 90 -3.50 -20.08 6.26
CA LYS A 90 -4.45 -19.09 5.74
C LYS A 90 -5.79 -19.73 5.37
N LYS A 91 -5.75 -20.90 4.74
CA LYS A 91 -6.95 -21.68 4.43
C LYS A 91 -7.75 -22.06 5.68
N ASN A 92 -7.06 -22.42 6.76
CA ASN A 92 -7.72 -22.71 8.04
C ASN A 92 -8.44 -21.47 8.61
N HIS A 93 -7.88 -20.27 8.46
CA HIS A 93 -8.55 -19.02 8.85
C HIS A 93 -9.80 -18.77 8.01
N VAL A 94 -9.73 -18.97 6.68
CA VAL A 94 -10.89 -18.85 5.79
C VAL A 94 -11.97 -19.86 6.17
N ASN A 95 -11.60 -21.13 6.34
CA ASN A 95 -12.56 -22.19 6.70
C ASN A 95 -13.24 -21.91 8.05
N ALA A 96 -12.50 -21.41 9.03
CA ALA A 96 -13.05 -21.03 10.33
C ALA A 96 -14.09 -19.90 10.19
N PHE A 97 -13.75 -18.87 9.41
CA PHE A 97 -14.68 -17.76 9.12
C PHE A 97 -15.94 -18.24 8.42
N LEU A 98 -15.80 -19.03 7.33
CA LEU A 98 -16.96 -19.53 6.56
C LEU A 98 -17.88 -20.43 7.40
N LYS A 99 -17.33 -21.17 8.38
CA LYS A 99 -18.11 -21.99 9.29
C LYS A 99 -18.91 -21.14 10.28
N GLU A 100 -18.34 -20.05 10.76
CA GLU A 100 -18.92 -19.18 11.79
C GLU A 100 -19.91 -18.20 11.19
N TYR A 101 -19.62 -17.70 9.98
CA TYR A 101 -20.42 -16.68 9.27
C TYR A 101 -20.83 -17.17 7.86
N PRO A 102 -21.65 -18.23 7.72
CA PRO A 102 -22.00 -18.80 6.42
C PRO A 102 -22.80 -17.84 5.54
N ASP A 103 -23.53 -16.91 6.15
CA ASP A 103 -24.43 -15.95 5.48
C ASP A 103 -23.79 -14.55 5.29
N TYR A 104 -22.45 -14.46 5.37
CA TYR A 104 -21.75 -13.21 5.05
C TYR A 104 -22.04 -12.79 3.59
N VAL A 105 -22.02 -11.48 3.34
CA VAL A 105 -22.22 -10.92 2.00
C VAL A 105 -20.94 -10.19 1.58
N TYR A 106 -20.43 -10.50 0.39
CA TYR A 106 -19.39 -9.72 -0.28
C TYR A 106 -20.01 -8.90 -1.40
N GLU A 107 -19.71 -7.62 -1.44
CA GLU A 107 -20.20 -6.72 -2.49
C GLU A 107 -19.12 -5.72 -2.92
N PRO A 108 -19.17 -5.20 -4.17
CA PRO A 108 -18.24 -4.18 -4.61
C PRO A 108 -18.48 -2.86 -3.87
N ILE A 109 -17.39 -2.10 -3.67
CA ILE A 109 -17.49 -0.71 -3.24
C ILE A 109 -17.97 0.11 -4.44
N THR A 110 -18.99 0.92 -4.22
CA THR A 110 -19.64 1.82 -5.19
C THR A 110 -19.82 3.20 -4.57
N PRO A 111 -20.09 4.26 -5.34
CA PRO A 111 -20.42 5.57 -4.76
C PRO A 111 -21.58 5.53 -3.75
N ALA A 112 -22.50 4.56 -3.88
CA ALA A 112 -23.66 4.45 -2.99
C ALA A 112 -23.31 3.93 -1.59
N ASN A 113 -22.26 3.09 -1.45
CA ASN A 113 -21.84 2.51 -0.16
C ASN A 113 -20.45 2.99 0.30
N ALA A 114 -19.79 3.85 -0.47
CA ALA A 114 -18.46 4.40 -0.13
C ALA A 114 -18.46 5.16 1.21
N GLN A 115 -19.56 5.87 1.52
CA GLN A 115 -19.68 6.61 2.78
C GLN A 115 -19.65 5.68 3.99
N GLU A 116 -20.23 4.50 3.92
CA GLU A 116 -20.17 3.50 5.00
C GLU A 116 -18.72 3.01 5.23
N CYS A 117 -17.95 2.81 4.14
CA CYS A 117 -16.53 2.45 4.24
C CYS A 117 -15.69 3.57 4.89
N ILE A 118 -16.00 4.84 4.58
CA ILE A 118 -15.34 6.00 5.20
C ILE A 118 -15.63 6.03 6.70
N GLU A 119 -16.89 5.86 7.12
CA GLU A 119 -17.29 5.84 8.52
C GLU A 119 -16.71 4.65 9.29
N TYR A 120 -16.66 3.48 8.66
CA TYR A 120 -16.00 2.31 9.24
C TYR A 120 -14.49 2.56 9.40
N GLY A 121 -13.84 3.12 8.37
CA GLY A 121 -12.42 3.50 8.40
C GLY A 121 -12.12 4.50 9.51
N GLN A 122 -12.99 5.50 9.73
CA GLN A 122 -12.87 6.44 10.83
C GLN A 122 -12.89 5.74 12.19
N LYS A 123 -13.91 4.94 12.45
CA LYS A 123 -14.04 4.17 13.70
C LYS A 123 -12.87 3.23 13.93
N TRP A 124 -12.35 2.63 12.86
CA TRP A 124 -11.18 1.77 12.92
C TRP A 124 -9.93 2.57 13.31
N CYS A 125 -9.71 3.74 12.71
CA CYS A 125 -8.59 4.63 13.03
C CYS A 125 -8.69 5.16 14.46
N GLU A 126 -9.88 5.59 14.90
CA GLU A 126 -10.10 6.07 16.28
C GLU A 126 -9.76 5.01 17.32
N ARG A 127 -10.17 3.77 17.13
CA ARG A 127 -9.83 2.64 18.02
C ARG A 127 -8.32 2.39 18.12
N ARG A 128 -7.57 2.71 17.06
CA ARG A 128 -6.11 2.52 17.00
C ARG A 128 -5.31 3.77 17.37
N ALA A 129 -5.87 4.96 17.28
CA ALA A 129 -5.20 6.22 17.56
C ALA A 129 -4.69 6.33 19.00
N GLU A 130 -5.30 5.60 19.94
CA GLU A 130 -4.82 5.49 21.32
C GLU A 130 -3.42 4.87 21.43
N THR A 131 -3.01 4.10 20.42
CA THR A 131 -1.72 3.37 20.40
C THR A 131 -0.77 3.81 19.30
N ASP A 132 -1.23 4.59 18.29
CA ASP A 132 -0.44 4.97 17.12
C ASP A 132 -0.92 6.30 16.51
N SER A 133 -0.15 7.37 16.74
CA SER A 133 -0.47 8.73 16.28
C SER A 133 -0.41 8.92 14.75
N SER A 134 0.21 8.00 14.00
CA SER A 134 0.30 8.06 12.52
C SER A 134 -1.04 7.81 11.82
N ILE A 135 -2.03 7.29 12.53
CA ILE A 135 -3.30 6.79 12.01
C ILE A 135 -4.26 7.90 11.55
N ASN A 136 -4.14 9.12 12.06
CA ASN A 136 -5.01 10.23 11.65
C ASN A 136 -4.86 10.59 10.15
N CYS A 137 -3.67 10.41 9.58
CA CYS A 137 -3.45 10.62 8.14
C CYS A 137 -4.11 9.54 7.29
N GLU A 138 -4.19 8.30 7.77
CA GLU A 138 -4.80 7.19 7.03
C GLU A 138 -6.31 7.39 6.83
N TYR A 139 -7.03 7.87 7.84
CA TYR A 139 -8.46 8.22 7.68
C TYR A 139 -8.67 9.27 6.59
N CYS A 140 -7.84 10.33 6.58
CA CYS A 140 -7.91 11.35 5.54
C CYS A 140 -7.67 10.77 4.15
N ALA A 141 -6.72 9.86 4.00
CA ALA A 141 -6.45 9.19 2.73
C ALA A 141 -7.62 8.30 2.28
N ILE A 142 -8.21 7.51 3.18
CA ILE A 142 -9.41 6.70 2.91
C ILE A 142 -10.55 7.58 2.41
N LYS A 143 -10.83 8.68 3.12
CA LYS A 143 -11.89 9.62 2.77
C LYS A 143 -11.68 10.25 1.41
N GLN A 144 -10.46 10.72 1.12
CA GLN A 144 -10.14 11.34 -0.17
C GLN A 144 -10.21 10.33 -1.31
N ALA A 145 -9.69 9.11 -1.13
CA ALA A 145 -9.72 8.08 -2.14
C ALA A 145 -11.16 7.69 -2.50
N LEU A 146 -12.00 7.41 -1.51
CA LEU A 146 -13.37 6.95 -1.75
C LEU A 146 -14.30 8.06 -2.26
N ASN A 147 -14.11 9.32 -1.82
CA ASN A 147 -14.86 10.45 -2.37
C ASN A 147 -14.52 10.75 -3.84
N ASN A 148 -13.35 10.34 -4.31
CA ASN A 148 -12.87 10.58 -5.67
C ASN A 148 -12.65 9.26 -6.44
N MET A 149 -13.32 8.17 -6.02
CA MET A 149 -13.04 6.83 -6.52
C MET A 149 -13.16 6.69 -8.04
N GLU A 150 -14.10 7.39 -8.67
CA GLU A 150 -14.25 7.36 -10.13
C GLU A 150 -13.10 8.05 -10.85
N ALA A 151 -12.72 9.26 -10.40
CA ALA A 151 -11.61 10.03 -10.98
C ALA A 151 -10.27 9.32 -10.78
N LEU A 152 -10.07 8.68 -9.63
CA LEU A 152 -8.88 7.93 -9.26
C LEU A 152 -8.91 6.47 -9.76
N LYS A 153 -10.02 6.02 -10.36
CA LYS A 153 -10.23 4.63 -10.81
C LYS A 153 -10.09 3.60 -9.69
N ILE A 154 -10.38 4.01 -8.47
CA ILE A 154 -10.37 3.14 -7.29
C ILE A 154 -11.47 2.09 -7.43
N LYS A 155 -11.10 0.83 -7.16
CA LYS A 155 -12.05 -0.29 -7.07
C LYS A 155 -11.81 -1.00 -5.75
N GLY A 156 -12.87 -1.60 -5.22
CA GLY A 156 -12.77 -2.32 -3.96
C GLY A 156 -13.94 -3.25 -3.71
N GLY A 157 -13.87 -3.93 -2.58
CA GLY A 157 -14.93 -4.78 -2.08
C GLY A 157 -15.06 -4.66 -0.57
N LEU A 158 -16.23 -4.99 -0.07
CA LEU A 158 -16.54 -4.98 1.34
C LEU A 158 -17.26 -6.27 1.76
N ILE A 159 -17.22 -6.57 3.05
CA ILE A 159 -17.89 -7.73 3.66
C ILE A 159 -18.87 -7.24 4.69
N ARG A 160 -20.10 -7.76 4.59
CA ARG A 160 -21.13 -7.59 5.62
C ARG A 160 -21.37 -8.90 6.37
N ILE A 161 -21.54 -8.78 7.68
CA ILE A 161 -21.99 -9.85 8.56
C ILE A 161 -23.23 -9.34 9.28
N ASN A 162 -24.33 -10.07 9.19
CA ASN A 162 -25.64 -9.67 9.74
C ASN A 162 -26.06 -8.23 9.29
N GLY A 163 -25.75 -7.86 8.05
CA GLY A 163 -26.04 -6.56 7.47
C GLY A 163 -25.09 -5.43 7.86
N GLN A 164 -24.17 -5.64 8.78
CA GLN A 164 -23.18 -4.65 9.20
C GLN A 164 -21.87 -4.80 8.42
N LEU A 165 -21.26 -3.68 8.04
CA LEU A 165 -19.97 -3.65 7.40
C LEU A 165 -18.88 -4.00 8.42
N GLU A 166 -18.12 -5.07 8.17
CA GLU A 166 -17.08 -5.57 9.06
C GLU A 166 -15.68 -5.61 8.44
N ALA A 167 -15.59 -5.53 7.10
CA ALA A 167 -14.32 -5.37 6.41
C ALA A 167 -14.51 -4.68 5.07
N PHE A 168 -13.46 -3.97 4.62
CA PHE A 168 -13.35 -3.48 3.26
C PHE A 168 -11.88 -3.41 2.81
N SER A 169 -11.70 -3.45 1.49
CA SER A 169 -10.40 -3.27 0.85
C SER A 169 -10.59 -2.56 -0.48
N PHE A 170 -9.67 -1.65 -0.80
CA PHE A 170 -9.67 -0.98 -2.09
C PHE A 170 -8.26 -0.69 -2.61
N GLY A 171 -8.17 -0.46 -3.91
CA GLY A 171 -6.93 -0.16 -4.59
C GLY A 171 -7.16 0.29 -6.03
N GLU A 172 -6.08 0.33 -6.79
CA GLU A 172 -6.10 0.72 -8.20
C GLU A 172 -5.19 -0.18 -9.05
N GLN A 173 -5.45 -0.21 -10.35
CA GLN A 173 -4.56 -0.86 -11.31
C GLN A 173 -3.55 0.17 -11.82
N ILE A 174 -2.25 -0.06 -11.55
CA ILE A 174 -1.16 0.85 -11.92
C ILE A 174 -0.57 0.56 -13.30
N ASN A 175 -0.69 -0.68 -13.78
CA ASN A 175 -0.28 -1.08 -15.13
C ASN A 175 -1.04 -2.35 -15.56
N LYS A 176 -0.72 -2.90 -16.75
CA LYS A 176 -1.43 -4.07 -17.30
C LYS A 176 -1.32 -5.33 -16.43
N GLU A 177 -0.25 -5.47 -15.65
CA GLU A 177 0.07 -6.68 -14.91
C GLU A 177 -0.10 -6.53 -13.39
N THR A 178 -0.20 -5.29 -12.88
CA THR A 178 -0.14 -5.02 -11.43
C THR A 178 -1.26 -4.10 -10.98
N ALA A 179 -1.92 -4.48 -9.90
CA ALA A 179 -2.75 -3.59 -9.11
C ALA A 179 -2.15 -3.41 -7.70
N VAL A 180 -2.45 -2.28 -7.08
CA VAL A 180 -2.02 -1.94 -5.71
C VAL A 180 -3.23 -2.01 -4.78
N VAL A 181 -3.03 -2.58 -3.61
CA VAL A 181 -3.99 -2.60 -2.50
C VAL A 181 -3.58 -1.51 -1.51
N HIS A 182 -4.26 -0.37 -1.56
CA HIS A 182 -3.95 0.78 -0.70
C HIS A 182 -4.49 0.61 0.72
N VAL A 183 -5.68 0.05 0.83
CA VAL A 183 -6.35 -0.10 2.13
C VAL A 183 -6.97 -1.47 2.27
N GLU A 184 -6.73 -2.09 3.42
CA GLU A 184 -7.39 -3.31 3.85
C GLU A 184 -7.71 -3.17 5.34
N LYS A 185 -9.00 -3.10 5.66
CA LYS A 185 -9.50 -2.94 7.03
C LYS A 185 -10.52 -4.04 7.34
N ALA A 186 -10.41 -4.59 8.53
CA ALA A 186 -11.34 -5.59 9.06
C ALA A 186 -11.40 -5.51 10.58
N ASP A 187 -12.45 -6.04 11.19
CA ASP A 187 -12.48 -6.20 12.64
C ASP A 187 -11.51 -7.32 13.06
N PRO A 188 -10.46 -7.00 13.84
CA PRO A 188 -9.47 -7.97 14.28
C PRO A 188 -10.04 -9.05 15.22
N ASN A 189 -11.20 -8.80 15.83
CA ASN A 189 -11.85 -9.75 16.74
C ASN A 189 -12.60 -10.86 15.96
N ILE A 190 -12.89 -10.64 14.67
CA ILE A 190 -13.51 -11.66 13.82
C ILE A 190 -12.44 -12.51 13.18
N ARG A 191 -12.32 -13.73 13.67
CA ARG A 191 -11.30 -14.68 13.23
C ARG A 191 -11.35 -14.94 11.73
N GLY A 192 -10.25 -14.72 11.04
CA GLY A 192 -10.10 -15.02 9.61
C GLY A 192 -10.59 -13.92 8.68
N LEU A 193 -11.28 -12.89 9.15
CA LEU A 193 -11.90 -11.84 8.33
C LEU A 193 -10.87 -11.10 7.45
N TYR A 194 -9.69 -10.75 8.00
CA TYR A 194 -8.59 -10.18 7.19
C TYR A 194 -8.15 -11.11 6.05
N THR A 195 -8.11 -12.42 6.30
CA THR A 195 -7.72 -13.37 5.26
C THR A 195 -8.80 -13.49 4.19
N VAL A 196 -10.05 -13.43 4.59
CA VAL A 196 -11.19 -13.53 3.67
C VAL A 196 -11.32 -12.28 2.80
N ILE A 197 -11.24 -11.08 3.37
CA ILE A 197 -11.31 -9.85 2.54
C ILE A 197 -10.13 -9.78 1.56
N ASN A 198 -8.91 -10.16 1.96
CA ASN A 198 -7.77 -10.23 1.07
C ASN A 198 -7.97 -11.22 -0.07
N MET A 199 -8.45 -12.43 0.24
CA MET A 199 -8.76 -13.46 -0.76
C MET A 199 -9.84 -12.98 -1.74
N LEU A 200 -10.94 -12.44 -1.24
CA LEU A 200 -12.05 -11.97 -2.06
C LEU A 200 -11.69 -10.75 -2.91
N PHE A 201 -10.85 -9.85 -2.40
CA PHE A 201 -10.29 -8.76 -3.19
C PHE A 201 -9.48 -9.32 -4.38
N ALA A 202 -8.59 -10.25 -4.13
CA ALA A 202 -7.78 -10.88 -5.17
C ALA A 202 -8.61 -11.66 -6.21
N GLN A 203 -9.77 -12.19 -5.81
CA GLN A 203 -10.68 -12.92 -6.71
C GLN A 203 -11.49 -11.98 -7.61
N ASN A 204 -11.96 -10.85 -7.08
CA ASN A 204 -13.07 -10.11 -7.68
C ASN A 204 -12.72 -8.71 -8.19
N VAL A 205 -11.68 -8.03 -7.62
CA VAL A 205 -11.50 -6.60 -7.90
C VAL A 205 -10.66 -6.38 -9.15
N PHE A 206 -9.56 -7.09 -9.29
CA PHE A 206 -8.66 -7.01 -10.46
C PHE A 206 -8.32 -8.42 -10.96
N PRO A 207 -9.28 -9.14 -11.57
CA PRO A 207 -9.10 -10.55 -11.93
C PRO A 207 -8.04 -10.80 -13.02
N ASP A 208 -7.76 -9.79 -13.85
CA ASP A 208 -6.89 -9.91 -15.01
C ASP A 208 -5.42 -9.57 -14.75
N VAL A 209 -5.08 -9.05 -13.56
CA VAL A 209 -3.68 -8.74 -13.23
C VAL A 209 -2.94 -9.99 -12.76
N THR A 210 -1.63 -10.02 -13.02
CA THR A 210 -0.73 -11.06 -12.56
C THR A 210 -0.35 -10.85 -11.10
N TYR A 211 -0.11 -9.59 -10.72
CA TYR A 211 0.45 -9.22 -9.43
C TYR A 211 -0.48 -8.32 -8.63
N LEU A 212 -0.45 -8.52 -7.30
CA LEU A 212 -0.98 -7.57 -6.32
C LEU A 212 0.17 -7.06 -5.46
N ASN A 213 0.41 -5.75 -5.54
CA ASN A 213 1.29 -5.02 -4.62
C ASN A 213 0.45 -4.62 -3.39
N ARG A 214 0.89 -5.00 -2.21
CA ARG A 214 0.23 -4.67 -0.94
C ARG A 214 1.03 -3.68 -0.10
N GLU A 215 1.85 -2.87 -0.77
CA GLU A 215 2.67 -1.82 -0.20
C GLU A 215 3.62 -2.31 0.92
N GLU A 216 4.21 -1.40 1.66
CA GLU A 216 5.25 -1.63 2.67
C GLU A 216 4.70 -2.06 4.04
N ASP A 217 5.60 -2.45 4.95
CA ASP A 217 5.29 -2.77 6.35
C ASP A 217 5.55 -1.61 7.34
N MET A 218 6.13 -0.50 6.88
CA MET A 218 6.46 0.69 7.68
C MET A 218 7.31 0.37 8.93
N GLY A 219 8.13 -0.68 8.90
CA GLY A 219 8.93 -1.13 10.04
C GLY A 219 8.12 -1.75 11.19
N LYS A 220 6.80 -1.96 11.03
CA LYS A 220 5.94 -2.55 12.05
C LYS A 220 6.04 -4.08 12.00
N GLU A 221 6.65 -4.69 13.03
CA GLU A 221 6.92 -6.13 13.08
C GLU A 221 5.68 -7.01 12.86
N GLY A 222 4.56 -6.65 13.46
CA GLY A 222 3.29 -7.36 13.28
C GLY A 222 2.78 -7.32 11.84
N LEU A 223 2.92 -6.18 11.16
CA LEU A 223 2.54 -6.01 9.76
C LEU A 223 3.51 -6.76 8.84
N ARG A 224 4.82 -6.69 9.13
CA ARG A 224 5.86 -7.47 8.44
C ARG A 224 5.58 -8.97 8.49
N THR A 225 5.39 -9.50 9.69
CA THR A 225 5.03 -10.92 9.90
C THR A 225 3.75 -11.30 9.14
N ALA A 226 2.72 -10.45 9.20
CA ALA A 226 1.48 -10.69 8.48
C ALA A 226 1.70 -10.74 6.96
N LYS A 227 2.44 -9.77 6.39
CA LYS A 227 2.73 -9.72 4.94
C LYS A 227 3.62 -10.88 4.49
N GLU A 228 4.70 -11.19 5.19
CA GLU A 228 5.60 -12.32 4.89
C GLU A 228 4.88 -13.67 4.93
N SER A 229 3.89 -13.81 5.82
CA SER A 229 3.09 -15.04 5.93
C SER A 229 2.23 -15.37 4.70
N TYR A 230 2.10 -14.44 3.74
CA TYR A 230 1.48 -14.65 2.43
C TYR A 230 2.49 -15.00 1.34
N HIS A 231 3.78 -15.09 1.67
CA HIS A 231 4.87 -15.50 0.78
C HIS A 231 4.93 -14.64 -0.50
N PRO A 232 5.40 -13.40 -0.39
CA PRO A 232 5.55 -12.52 -1.55
C PRO A 232 6.39 -13.17 -2.64
N GLU A 233 6.06 -12.91 -3.89
CA GLU A 233 6.81 -13.41 -5.04
C GLU A 233 8.14 -12.66 -5.15
N PHE A 234 8.10 -11.35 -4.93
CA PHE A 234 9.28 -10.47 -4.82
C PHE A 234 8.95 -9.22 -4.01
N MET A 235 10.02 -8.48 -3.69
CA MET A 235 9.93 -7.18 -3.03
C MET A 235 10.30 -6.08 -4.02
N VAL A 236 9.59 -4.94 -3.98
CA VAL A 236 10.03 -3.73 -4.68
C VAL A 236 10.94 -2.97 -3.73
N GLU A 237 12.23 -3.04 -4.01
CA GLU A 237 13.26 -2.41 -3.19
C GLU A 237 13.26 -0.89 -3.39
N LYS A 238 13.30 -0.16 -2.28
CA LYS A 238 13.40 1.30 -2.24
C LYS A 238 14.66 1.73 -1.51
N TYR A 239 15.23 2.84 -1.93
CA TYR A 239 16.49 3.37 -1.43
C TYR A 239 16.36 4.86 -1.12
N ASN A 240 17.11 5.31 -0.14
CA ASN A 240 17.26 6.72 0.19
C ASN A 240 18.67 7.17 -0.12
N ILE A 241 18.82 8.41 -0.60
CA ILE A 241 20.11 9.02 -0.91
C ILE A 241 20.22 10.38 -0.26
N VAL A 242 21.45 10.77 0.07
CA VAL A 242 21.81 12.12 0.50
C VAL A 242 22.53 12.82 -0.66
N VAL A 243 21.98 13.92 -1.13
CA VAL A 243 22.59 14.80 -2.14
C VAL A 243 23.32 15.91 -1.40
N LYS A 244 24.64 15.98 -1.60
CA LYS A 244 25.51 17.01 -1.01
C LYS A 244 25.67 18.21 -1.93
#